data_0e8e2c0b07edf7e9d068d2304d232b11
#
_entry.id   0e8e2c0b07edf7e9d068d2304d232b11
#
_cell.length_a   1.000
_cell.length_b   1.000
_cell.length_c   1.000
_cell.angle_alpha   90.00
_cell.angle_beta   90.00
_cell.angle_gamma   90.00
#
_symmetry.space_group_name_H-M   'P 1'
#
loop_
_entity.id
_entity.type
_entity.pdbx_description
1 polymer ?
#
loop_
_entity_poly.entity_id
_entity_poly.type
_entity_poly.pdbx_seq_one_letter_code
_entity_poly.pdbx_strand_id
1 'polypeptide(L)'
;DWPRTWLYMDRHDSAGDNAEPLYRYARTHAPSVRHIFVIERTCPDWDRLAQDGFVLLDPTGPGFDAAWAGAETIILSDIGDPLIKDRLNSAGTGTDQRVVFLQHGVTMRDMWRWFNGTRLDVVVCATAPEQAGLTADHTSYTLTDREVWRTGFPRHDHLHSLLGRERDSILLAPTWDPEVSRALE
;
A
#
# COMPACT_ATOMS: atom_id res chain seq x y z
N ASP A 1 8.51 -19.99 -16.07
CA ASP A 1 8.76 -18.54 -16.18
C ASP A 1 7.53 -17.79 -15.74
N TRP A 2 7.63 -17.09 -14.64
CA TRP A 2 6.59 -16.17 -14.24
C TRP A 2 6.74 -14.92 -15.12
N PRO A 3 5.70 -14.49 -15.87
CA PRO A 3 5.74 -13.20 -16.53
C PRO A 3 5.95 -12.12 -15.47
N ARG A 4 6.49 -10.96 -15.85
CA ARG A 4 6.62 -9.82 -14.94
C ARG A 4 5.33 -9.67 -14.13
N THR A 5 5.41 -9.91 -12.83
CA THR A 5 4.25 -9.95 -11.96
C THR A 5 4.38 -8.90 -10.88
N TRP A 6 3.34 -8.09 -10.71
CA TRP A 6 3.20 -7.12 -9.62
C TRP A 6 2.09 -7.58 -8.68
N LEU A 7 2.41 -7.68 -7.39
CA LEU A 7 1.45 -7.94 -6.33
C LEU A 7 1.05 -6.62 -5.67
N TYR A 8 -0.24 -6.47 -5.43
CA TYR A 8 -0.82 -5.29 -4.76
C TYR A 8 -1.56 -5.75 -3.53
N MET A 9 -1.45 -4.99 -2.43
CA MET A 9 -2.20 -5.26 -1.22
C MET A 9 -2.42 -3.97 -0.43
N ASP A 10 -3.65 -3.69 -0.05
CA ASP A 10 -3.95 -2.67 0.94
C ASP A 10 -3.73 -3.27 2.34
N ARG A 11 -4.63 -4.15 2.76
CA ARG A 11 -4.50 -5.05 3.91
C ARG A 11 -5.00 -6.44 3.52
N HIS A 12 -4.70 -7.44 4.33
CA HIS A 12 -5.19 -8.79 4.04
C HIS A 12 -6.72 -8.90 4.11
N ASP A 13 -7.36 -8.10 4.96
CA ASP A 13 -8.78 -8.14 5.30
C ASP A 13 -9.62 -6.96 4.76
N SER A 14 -9.02 -6.03 4.03
CA SER A 14 -9.71 -4.86 3.48
C SER A 14 -9.03 -4.26 2.26
N ALA A 15 -9.82 -3.66 1.38
CA ALA A 15 -9.38 -2.88 0.22
C ALA A 15 -9.89 -1.43 0.31
N GLY A 16 -9.56 -0.61 -0.70
CA GLY A 16 -10.02 0.78 -0.77
C GLY A 16 -8.99 1.81 -0.30
N ASP A 17 -7.76 1.39 -0.03
CA ASP A 17 -6.64 2.31 0.22
C ASP A 17 -5.87 2.60 -1.09
N ASN A 18 -4.57 2.79 -1.07
CA ASN A 18 -3.78 3.26 -2.21
C ASN A 18 -3.46 2.16 -3.23
N ALA A 19 -3.37 0.89 -2.82
CA ALA A 19 -3.02 -0.20 -3.72
C ALA A 19 -4.19 -0.55 -4.68
N GLU A 20 -5.44 -0.48 -4.24
CA GLU A 20 -6.60 -0.73 -5.12
C GLU A 20 -6.67 0.26 -6.30
N PRO A 21 -6.70 1.59 -6.13
CA PRO A 21 -6.73 2.53 -7.24
C PRO A 21 -5.47 2.43 -8.12
N LEU A 22 -4.29 2.16 -7.55
CA LEU A 22 -3.10 1.94 -8.35
C LEU A 22 -3.20 0.67 -9.20
N TYR A 23 -3.74 -0.43 -8.68
CA TYR A 23 -4.02 -1.64 -9.45
C TYR A 23 -4.95 -1.33 -10.64
N ARG A 24 -6.05 -0.60 -10.40
CA ARG A 24 -7.01 -0.21 -11.45
C ARG A 24 -6.32 0.57 -12.58
N TYR A 25 -5.47 1.51 -12.23
CA TYR A 25 -4.68 2.29 -13.18
C TYR A 25 -3.67 1.41 -13.92
N ALA A 26 -2.86 0.65 -13.19
CA ALA A 26 -1.75 -0.09 -13.75
C ALA A 26 -2.18 -1.20 -14.73
N ARG A 27 -3.28 -1.91 -14.44
CA ARG A 27 -3.76 -2.96 -15.36
C ARG A 27 -4.12 -2.47 -16.76
N THR A 28 -4.45 -1.18 -16.90
CA THR A 28 -4.75 -0.56 -18.21
C THR A 28 -3.53 0.08 -18.84
N HIS A 29 -2.58 0.59 -18.03
CA HIS A 29 -1.41 1.35 -18.51
C HIS A 29 -0.13 0.51 -18.62
N ALA A 30 -0.10 -0.66 -17.98
CA ALA A 30 1.02 -1.61 -18.05
C ALA A 30 0.52 -3.04 -18.39
N PRO A 31 -0.15 -3.25 -19.53
CA PRO A 31 -0.80 -4.53 -19.87
C PRO A 31 0.18 -5.69 -20.10
N SER A 32 1.47 -5.41 -20.25
CA SER A 32 2.53 -6.44 -20.35
C SER A 32 2.92 -7.03 -19.00
N VAL A 33 2.41 -6.49 -17.89
CA VAL A 33 2.65 -6.97 -16.53
C VAL A 33 1.43 -7.77 -16.07
N ARG A 34 1.66 -8.86 -15.37
CA ARG A 34 0.61 -9.58 -14.67
C ARG A 34 0.33 -8.89 -13.34
N HIS A 35 -0.88 -8.37 -13.19
CA HIS A 35 -1.34 -7.69 -11.97
C HIS A 35 -2.15 -8.66 -11.12
N ILE A 36 -1.80 -8.81 -9.84
CA ILE A 36 -2.52 -9.65 -8.86
C ILE A 36 -2.78 -8.82 -7.61
N PHE A 37 -4.02 -8.80 -7.16
CA PHE A 37 -4.40 -8.14 -5.91
C PHE A 37 -4.56 -9.19 -4.80
N VAL A 38 -3.83 -9.00 -3.72
CA VAL A 38 -3.80 -9.92 -2.57
C VAL A 38 -4.83 -9.47 -1.55
N ILE A 39 -5.76 -10.34 -1.21
CA ILE A 39 -6.81 -10.11 -0.20
C ILE A 39 -7.39 -11.46 0.23
N GLU A 40 -7.79 -11.60 1.48
CA GLU A 40 -8.44 -12.83 1.97
C GLU A 40 -9.79 -13.07 1.29
N ARG A 41 -10.07 -14.33 1.01
CA ARG A 41 -11.34 -14.74 0.40
C ARG A 41 -12.56 -14.43 1.26
N THR A 42 -12.37 -14.35 2.56
CA THR A 42 -13.42 -14.02 3.54
C THR A 42 -13.67 -12.51 3.67
N CYS A 43 -12.84 -11.68 3.05
CA CYS A 43 -13.00 -10.24 3.08
C CYS A 43 -14.29 -9.80 2.37
N PRO A 44 -15.07 -8.88 2.96
CA PRO A 44 -16.27 -8.32 2.33
C PRO A 44 -16.04 -7.69 0.95
N ASP A 45 -14.82 -7.20 0.69
CA ASP A 45 -14.45 -6.59 -0.59
C ASP A 45 -14.17 -7.61 -1.70
N TRP A 46 -14.00 -8.90 -1.38
CA TRP A 46 -13.62 -9.93 -2.35
C TRP A 46 -14.55 -9.97 -3.56
N ASP A 47 -15.85 -10.09 -3.33
CA ASP A 47 -16.83 -10.24 -4.40
C ASP A 47 -16.93 -8.96 -5.25
N ARG A 48 -16.85 -7.79 -4.64
CA ARG A 48 -16.81 -6.50 -5.33
C ARG A 48 -15.60 -6.42 -6.28
N LEU A 49 -14.41 -6.74 -5.78
CA LEU A 49 -13.18 -6.71 -6.59
C LEU A 49 -13.21 -7.76 -7.71
N ALA A 50 -13.75 -8.97 -7.43
CA ALA A 50 -13.89 -10.01 -8.45
C ALA A 50 -14.84 -9.57 -9.57
N GLN A 51 -15.98 -8.95 -9.24
CA GLN A 51 -16.92 -8.37 -10.22
C GLN A 51 -16.28 -7.27 -11.05
N ASP A 52 -15.38 -6.48 -10.46
CA ASP A 52 -14.59 -5.45 -11.15
C ASP A 52 -13.45 -6.01 -12.01
N GLY A 53 -13.34 -7.35 -12.10
CA GLY A 53 -12.36 -8.05 -12.93
C GLY A 53 -10.94 -8.04 -12.38
N PHE A 54 -10.77 -7.96 -11.05
CA PHE A 54 -9.46 -8.14 -10.42
C PHE A 54 -9.02 -9.61 -10.49
N VAL A 55 -7.74 -9.84 -10.67
CA VAL A 55 -7.11 -11.13 -10.44
C VAL A 55 -6.76 -11.19 -8.96
N LEU A 56 -7.56 -11.90 -8.19
CA LEU A 56 -7.44 -11.99 -6.74
C LEU A 56 -6.61 -13.20 -6.30
N LEU A 57 -5.87 -13.03 -5.22
CA LEU A 57 -5.09 -14.10 -4.59
C LEU A 57 -5.29 -14.04 -3.07
N ASP A 58 -5.76 -15.15 -2.52
CA ASP A 58 -5.90 -15.31 -1.07
C ASP A 58 -4.53 -15.57 -0.43
N PRO A 59 -4.06 -14.71 0.51
CA PRO A 59 -2.77 -14.88 1.17
C PRO A 59 -2.71 -16.10 2.10
N THR A 60 -3.86 -16.67 2.46
CA THR A 60 -3.94 -17.92 3.26
C THR A 60 -4.08 -19.16 2.39
N GLY A 61 -4.31 -18.96 1.09
CA GLY A 61 -4.56 -20.03 0.13
C GLY A 61 -3.28 -20.59 -0.54
N PRO A 62 -3.43 -21.71 -1.26
CA PRO A 62 -2.32 -22.30 -2.00
C PRO A 62 -1.88 -21.36 -3.13
N GLY A 63 -0.58 -21.27 -3.33
CA GLY A 63 0.03 -20.47 -4.41
C GLY A 63 0.48 -19.07 -3.98
N PHE A 64 0.11 -18.58 -2.81
CA PHE A 64 0.56 -17.27 -2.32
C PHE A 64 2.08 -17.20 -2.18
N ASP A 65 2.71 -18.21 -1.57
CA ASP A 65 4.16 -18.26 -1.40
C ASP A 65 4.91 -18.22 -2.73
N ALA A 66 4.41 -18.97 -3.72
CA ALA A 66 5.00 -18.99 -5.06
C ALA A 66 4.81 -17.65 -5.79
N ALA A 67 3.63 -17.03 -5.65
CA ALA A 67 3.36 -15.72 -6.23
C ALA A 67 4.21 -14.63 -5.58
N TRP A 68 4.33 -14.66 -4.26
CA TRP A 68 5.18 -13.75 -3.50
C TRP A 68 6.64 -13.85 -3.92
N ALA A 69 7.19 -15.07 -3.94
CA ALA A 69 8.57 -15.30 -4.32
C ALA A 69 8.88 -14.98 -5.79
N GLY A 70 7.88 -15.15 -6.67
CA GLY A 70 8.02 -14.91 -8.12
C GLY A 70 7.65 -13.49 -8.55
N ALA A 71 7.17 -12.64 -7.67
CA ALA A 71 6.80 -11.27 -8.00
C ALA A 71 8.04 -10.41 -8.27
N GLU A 72 8.01 -9.61 -9.34
CA GLU A 72 9.02 -8.59 -9.62
C GLU A 72 8.87 -7.39 -8.67
N THR A 73 7.61 -7.03 -8.37
CA THR A 73 7.30 -5.87 -7.51
C THR A 73 6.15 -6.20 -6.57
N ILE A 74 6.33 -5.84 -5.32
CA ILE A 74 5.31 -5.91 -4.27
C ILE A 74 4.93 -4.49 -3.87
N ILE A 75 3.65 -4.16 -3.95
CA ILE A 75 3.11 -2.82 -3.79
C ILE A 75 2.10 -2.84 -2.64
N LEU A 76 2.39 -2.11 -1.58
CA LEU A 76 1.69 -2.21 -0.30
C LEU A 76 1.22 -0.85 0.19
N SER A 77 0.01 -0.77 0.70
CA SER A 77 -0.47 0.39 1.46
C SER A 77 -0.17 0.27 2.95
N ASP A 78 -0.03 -0.95 3.47
CA ASP A 78 0.34 -1.23 4.86
C ASP A 78 1.48 -2.27 4.92
N ILE A 79 2.60 -1.92 5.57
CA ILE A 79 3.75 -2.81 5.79
C ILE A 79 3.75 -3.42 7.19
N GLY A 80 2.78 -3.05 8.04
CA GLY A 80 2.57 -3.61 9.38
C GLY A 80 1.63 -4.81 9.42
N ASP A 81 1.06 -5.17 8.28
CA ASP A 81 0.13 -6.27 8.16
C ASP A 81 0.76 -7.59 8.65
N PRO A 82 0.11 -8.32 9.59
CA PRO A 82 0.69 -9.51 10.22
C PRO A 82 1.09 -10.62 9.24
N LEU A 83 0.37 -10.76 8.11
CA LEU A 83 0.63 -11.82 7.12
C LEU A 83 1.90 -11.59 6.30
N ILE A 84 2.32 -10.34 6.13
CA ILE A 84 3.44 -9.99 5.26
C ILE A 84 4.64 -9.42 5.98
N LYS A 85 4.47 -8.89 7.20
CA LYS A 85 5.52 -8.24 7.97
C LYS A 85 6.78 -9.10 8.10
N ASP A 86 6.62 -10.37 8.49
CA ASP A 86 7.75 -11.29 8.65
C ASP A 86 8.40 -11.63 7.31
N ARG A 87 7.63 -11.65 6.22
CA ARG A 87 8.14 -11.88 4.86
C ARG A 87 8.98 -10.70 4.36
N LEU A 88 8.56 -9.46 4.65
CA LEU A 88 9.33 -8.26 4.33
C LEU A 88 10.66 -8.22 5.09
N ASN A 89 10.66 -8.66 6.34
CA ASN A 89 11.85 -8.69 7.18
C ASN A 89 12.78 -9.89 6.87
N SER A 90 12.22 -11.00 6.38
CA SER A 90 12.98 -12.21 6.03
C SER A 90 13.46 -12.24 4.57
N ALA A 91 12.98 -11.33 3.72
CA ALA A 91 13.48 -11.18 2.37
C ALA A 91 14.96 -10.78 2.40
N GLY A 92 15.83 -11.78 2.28
CA GLY A 92 17.29 -11.59 2.33
C GLY A 92 17.76 -10.58 1.29
N THR A 93 18.86 -9.92 1.58
CA THR A 93 19.63 -9.11 0.63
C THR A 93 20.04 -10.02 -0.55
N GLY A 94 19.34 -9.97 -1.67
CA GLY A 94 19.67 -10.77 -2.85
C GLY A 94 18.50 -11.18 -3.73
N THR A 95 17.28 -10.78 -3.41
CA THR A 95 16.17 -10.92 -4.37
C THR A 95 16.09 -9.66 -5.23
N ASP A 96 15.97 -9.83 -6.55
CA ASP A 96 15.71 -8.72 -7.50
C ASP A 96 14.30 -8.12 -7.34
N GLN A 97 13.58 -8.56 -6.32
CA GLN A 97 12.23 -8.14 -5.99
C GLN A 97 12.21 -6.71 -5.43
N ARG A 98 11.36 -5.85 -5.96
CA ARG A 98 11.16 -4.47 -5.50
C ARG A 98 9.98 -4.36 -4.55
N VAL A 99 10.16 -3.67 -3.43
CA VAL A 99 9.09 -3.36 -2.47
C VAL A 99 8.75 -1.89 -2.53
N VAL A 100 7.50 -1.59 -2.87
CA VAL A 100 6.94 -0.24 -2.97
C VAL A 100 5.92 -0.03 -1.85
N PHE A 101 6.18 0.91 -0.96
CA PHE A 101 5.28 1.30 0.11
C PHE A 101 4.54 2.58 -0.25
N LEU A 102 3.24 2.47 -0.47
CA LEU A 102 2.37 3.58 -0.86
C LEU A 102 1.92 4.43 0.32
N GLN A 103 2.11 3.92 1.55
CA GLN A 103 1.54 4.48 2.77
C GLN A 103 -0.02 4.49 2.76
N HIS A 104 -0.63 4.81 3.87
CA HIS A 104 -2.08 5.01 4.01
C HIS A 104 -2.42 6.43 4.50
N GLY A 105 -1.44 7.33 4.55
CA GLY A 105 -1.59 8.74 4.93
C GLY A 105 -0.23 9.41 5.12
N VAL A 106 -0.24 10.72 5.30
CA VAL A 106 0.97 11.50 5.58
C VAL A 106 1.56 11.06 6.93
N THR A 107 2.86 10.76 6.94
CA THR A 107 3.57 10.38 8.15
C THR A 107 3.65 11.57 9.11
N MET A 108 2.89 11.49 10.22
CA MET A 108 2.80 12.54 11.24
C MET A 108 3.60 12.23 12.51
N ARG A 109 4.08 10.99 12.66
CA ARG A 109 4.83 10.52 13.83
C ARG A 109 6.22 10.07 13.43
N ASP A 110 7.12 10.04 14.37
CA ASP A 110 8.44 9.48 14.16
C ASP A 110 8.33 7.93 14.05
N MET A 111 8.57 7.43 12.85
CA MET A 111 8.45 6.02 12.46
C MET A 111 9.78 5.39 12.02
N TRP A 112 10.91 6.07 12.23
CA TRP A 112 12.21 5.67 11.68
C TRP A 112 12.61 4.22 12.02
N ARG A 113 12.31 3.75 13.26
CA ARG A 113 12.65 2.38 13.65
C ARG A 113 11.94 1.34 12.79
N TRP A 114 10.71 1.63 12.41
CA TRP A 114 9.91 0.76 11.58
C TRP A 114 10.34 0.81 10.13
N PHE A 115 10.50 2.00 9.57
CA PHE A 115 10.98 2.17 8.20
C PHE A 115 12.38 1.58 8.01
N ASN A 116 13.33 1.90 8.89
CA ASN A 116 14.71 1.38 8.80
C ASN A 116 14.82 -0.13 9.06
N GLY A 117 13.84 -0.71 9.75
CA GLY A 117 13.76 -2.15 10.02
C GLY A 117 13.09 -2.96 8.91
N THR A 118 12.56 -2.30 7.87
CA THR A 118 11.84 -2.95 6.77
C THR A 118 12.56 -2.64 5.46
N ARG A 119 12.78 -3.64 4.61
CA ARG A 119 13.31 -3.39 3.26
C ARG A 119 12.27 -2.66 2.41
N LEU A 120 12.55 -1.43 2.03
CA LEU A 120 11.72 -0.60 1.18
C LEU A 120 12.58 -0.03 0.05
N ASP A 121 12.22 -0.32 -1.20
CA ASP A 121 12.91 0.22 -2.38
C ASP A 121 12.29 1.53 -2.85
N VAL A 122 10.99 1.73 -2.55
CA VAL A 122 10.27 2.97 -2.80
C VAL A 122 9.30 3.24 -1.67
N VAL A 123 9.29 4.48 -1.20
CA VAL A 123 8.29 5.02 -0.26
C VAL A 123 7.60 6.20 -0.94
N VAL A 124 6.30 6.12 -1.11
CA VAL A 124 5.51 7.21 -1.69
C VAL A 124 5.15 8.21 -0.58
N CYS A 125 5.30 9.49 -0.86
CA CYS A 125 4.85 10.57 0.01
C CYS A 125 4.01 11.61 -0.75
N ALA A 126 3.22 12.40 -0.03
CA ALA A 126 2.29 13.34 -0.62
C ALA A 126 2.80 14.78 -0.65
N THR A 127 3.64 15.18 0.29
CA THR A 127 4.00 16.58 0.48
C THR A 127 5.52 16.81 0.56
N ALA A 128 5.96 18.03 0.22
CA ALA A 128 7.37 18.40 0.31
C ALA A 128 7.90 18.38 1.76
N PRO A 129 7.17 18.85 2.78
CA PRO A 129 7.60 18.71 4.16
C PRO A 129 7.75 17.25 4.61
N GLU A 130 6.85 16.35 4.16
CA GLU A 130 6.96 14.92 4.45
C GLU A 130 8.22 14.32 3.81
N GLN A 131 8.47 14.59 2.53
CA GLN A 131 9.69 14.16 1.85
C GLN A 131 10.93 14.63 2.61
N ALA A 132 11.02 15.92 2.93
CA ALA A 132 12.13 16.48 3.67
C ALA A 132 12.31 15.85 5.06
N GLY A 133 11.19 15.54 5.76
CA GLY A 133 11.22 14.84 7.05
C GLY A 133 11.75 13.42 6.98
N LEU A 134 11.58 12.75 5.85
CA LEU A 134 12.04 11.37 5.63
C LEU A 134 13.49 11.31 5.10
N THR A 135 13.99 12.33 4.39
CA THR A 135 15.25 12.25 3.65
C THR A 135 16.34 13.19 4.14
N ALA A 136 16.03 14.13 5.04
CA ALA A 136 17.03 15.12 5.49
C ALA A 136 18.13 14.48 6.35
N ASP A 137 19.37 14.95 6.20
CA ASP A 137 20.57 14.43 6.89
C ASP A 137 20.48 14.41 8.41
N HIS A 138 19.63 15.27 8.99
CA HIS A 138 19.45 15.37 10.45
C HIS A 138 18.36 14.45 11.02
N THR A 139 17.74 13.65 10.19
CA THR A 139 16.70 12.69 10.63
C THR A 139 17.31 11.34 10.96
N SER A 140 16.55 10.50 11.68
CA SER A 140 16.98 9.13 11.98
C SER A 140 16.63 8.13 10.86
N TYR A 141 15.96 8.57 9.80
CA TYR A 141 15.64 7.71 8.66
C TYR A 141 16.89 7.43 7.82
N THR A 142 17.01 6.22 7.31
CA THR A 142 18.06 5.81 6.36
C THR A 142 17.65 6.01 4.89
N LEU A 143 16.46 6.58 4.68
CA LEU A 143 15.89 6.86 3.37
C LEU A 143 16.54 8.09 2.73
N THR A 144 16.65 8.06 1.41
CA THR A 144 17.15 9.19 0.60
C THR A 144 16.12 9.56 -0.48
N ASP A 145 16.42 10.62 -1.25
CA ASP A 145 15.58 11.01 -2.40
C ASP A 145 15.49 9.94 -3.49
N ARG A 146 16.30 8.88 -3.43
CA ARG A 146 16.23 7.74 -4.36
C ARG A 146 15.06 6.82 -4.01
N GLU A 147 14.82 6.62 -2.73
CA GLU A 147 13.76 5.77 -2.21
C GLU A 147 12.44 6.53 -2.01
N VAL A 148 12.49 7.84 -1.66
CA VAL A 148 11.29 8.62 -1.34
C VAL A 148 10.77 9.38 -2.56
N TRP A 149 9.61 8.95 -3.07
CA TRP A 149 8.98 9.52 -4.25
C TRP A 149 7.77 10.37 -3.87
N ARG A 150 7.84 11.67 -4.15
CA ARG A 150 6.73 12.59 -3.92
C ARG A 150 5.78 12.60 -5.11
N THR A 151 4.89 11.64 -5.17
CA THR A 151 3.89 11.48 -6.24
C THR A 151 2.46 11.80 -5.80
N GLY A 152 2.22 11.94 -4.49
CA GLY A 152 0.87 11.91 -3.93
C GLY A 152 0.36 10.47 -3.80
N PHE A 153 -0.82 10.33 -3.21
CA PHE A 153 -1.44 9.03 -2.96
C PHE A 153 -2.46 8.69 -4.05
N PRO A 154 -2.45 7.45 -4.61
CA PRO A 154 -3.35 7.04 -5.69
C PRO A 154 -4.84 7.24 -5.37
N ARG A 155 -5.27 7.06 -4.12
CA ARG A 155 -6.67 7.29 -3.71
C ARG A 155 -7.13 8.74 -3.84
N HIS A 156 -6.20 9.71 -3.85
CA HIS A 156 -6.52 11.11 -3.99
C HIS A 156 -6.99 11.45 -5.42
N ASP A 157 -6.64 10.68 -6.43
CA ASP A 157 -7.10 10.89 -7.81
C ASP A 157 -8.62 10.70 -7.89
N HIS A 158 -9.15 9.69 -7.18
CA HIS A 158 -10.60 9.51 -7.07
C HIS A 158 -11.26 10.69 -6.35
N LEU A 159 -10.70 11.13 -5.22
CA LEU A 159 -11.22 12.30 -4.49
C LEU A 159 -11.19 13.55 -5.37
N HIS A 160 -10.13 13.74 -6.15
CA HIS A 160 -10.02 14.86 -7.10
C HIS A 160 -11.13 14.81 -8.17
N SER A 161 -11.46 13.63 -8.66
CA SER A 161 -12.55 13.46 -9.65
C SER A 161 -13.94 13.82 -9.11
N LEU A 162 -14.09 13.90 -7.79
CA LEU A 162 -15.33 14.29 -7.11
C LEU A 162 -15.43 15.79 -6.81
N LEU A 163 -14.40 16.57 -7.12
CA LEU A 163 -14.43 18.03 -6.94
C LEU A 163 -15.52 18.65 -7.82
N GLY A 164 -16.21 19.64 -7.25
CA GLY A 164 -17.31 20.34 -7.95
C GLY A 164 -18.67 19.66 -7.87
N ARG A 165 -18.80 18.48 -7.27
CA ARG A 165 -20.12 17.92 -6.95
C ARG A 165 -20.75 18.67 -5.79
N GLU A 166 -22.04 18.97 -5.90
CA GLU A 166 -22.82 19.48 -4.75
C GLU A 166 -22.80 18.47 -3.62
N ARG A 167 -22.64 18.97 -2.41
CA ARG A 167 -22.58 18.17 -1.20
C ARG A 167 -23.56 18.76 -0.19
N ASP A 168 -24.41 17.92 0.31
CA ASP A 168 -25.44 18.22 1.32
C ASP A 168 -25.06 17.73 2.73
N SER A 169 -23.88 17.10 2.85
CA SER A 169 -23.46 16.43 4.07
C SER A 169 -22.08 16.90 4.51
N ILE A 170 -21.87 17.00 5.81
CA ILE A 170 -20.59 17.26 6.48
C ILE A 170 -20.18 16.00 7.23
N LEU A 171 -19.01 15.44 6.88
CA LEU A 171 -18.42 14.35 7.62
C LEU A 171 -17.52 14.91 8.73
N LEU A 172 -17.83 14.59 9.98
CA LEU A 172 -16.96 14.81 11.13
C LEU A 172 -16.25 13.48 11.44
N ALA A 173 -14.96 13.42 11.09
CA ALA A 173 -14.12 12.26 11.33
C ALA A 173 -12.90 12.68 12.18
N PRO A 174 -13.05 12.76 13.52
CA PRO A 174 -11.95 13.10 14.41
C PRO A 174 -10.85 12.01 14.29
N THR A 175 -9.62 12.40 14.63
CA THR A 175 -8.49 11.49 14.68
C THR A 175 -8.84 10.27 15.53
N TRP A 176 -8.46 9.10 15.06
CA TRP A 176 -8.64 7.86 15.79
C TRP A 176 -7.98 7.94 17.18
N ASP A 177 -8.80 7.86 18.20
CA ASP A 177 -8.41 7.86 19.61
C ASP A 177 -9.07 6.65 20.28
N PRO A 178 -8.30 5.75 20.91
CA PRO A 178 -8.84 4.56 21.58
C PRO A 178 -9.84 4.88 22.70
N GLU A 179 -9.74 6.04 23.33
CA GLU A 179 -10.68 6.46 24.38
C GLU A 179 -12.02 6.92 23.78
N VAL A 180 -11.97 7.65 22.67
CA VAL A 180 -13.17 8.06 21.93
C VAL A 180 -13.89 6.86 21.33
N SER A 181 -13.16 5.91 20.78
CA SER A 181 -13.75 4.68 20.22
C SER A 181 -14.48 3.86 21.27
N ARG A 182 -13.91 3.72 22.47
CA ARG A 182 -14.56 3.02 23.60
C ARG A 182 -15.79 3.74 24.17
N ALA A 183 -15.90 5.05 23.99
CA ALA A 183 -17.05 5.83 24.48
C ALA A 183 -18.24 5.78 23.50
N LEU A 184 -18.04 5.27 22.29
CA LEU A 184 -19.07 5.15 21.24
C LEU A 184 -19.63 3.73 21.09
N GLU A 185 -19.06 2.73 21.79
CA GLU A 185 -19.57 1.37 21.95
C GLU A 185 -20.55 1.27 23.14
#